data_4104313b273b9b7ed46d3333f8d20747
#
_entry.id   4104313b273b9b7ed46d3333f8d20747
#
_cell.length_a   1.000
_cell.length_b   1.000
_cell.length_c   1.000
_cell.angle_alpha   90.00
_cell.angle_beta   90.00
_cell.angle_gamma   90.00
#
_symmetry.space_group_name_H-M   'P 1'
#
loop_
_entity.id
_entity.type
_entity.pdbx_description
1 polymer ?
#
loop_
_entity_poly.entity_id
_entity_poly.type
_entity_poly.pdbx_seq_one_letter_code
_entity_poly.pdbx_strand_id
1 'polypeptide(L)'
;KEKFDVSFFDLTSKKVSNQPSHKVVKNNFKSIGRFLETLPSDAVLVAEHTGVYGDTLLKCCMDSNVKIAFVGGYVIHRYRATPDRAKTDVLDCALLREFGERYPDKLKYRKFPEEALYELRQLARHREMLVEQRKQLMTADKSEDCRPIRSLAVKRSMDRIKEMLDTEIAETEKEMLKVINGHDSIHHNYEIVKSVNGVGLVTAVELLVKTDNFTKITTARQYAAYAGTAPYEKSSGKMDKGAHIS
;
A
#
# COMPACT_ATOMS: atom_id res chain seq x y z
N LYS A 1 11.10 2.33 -7.20
CA LYS A 1 11.66 3.42 -8.02
C LYS A 1 12.80 4.07 -7.25
N GLU A 2 13.94 4.31 -7.90
CA GLU A 2 15.14 4.91 -7.29
C GLU A 2 15.04 6.43 -7.14
N LYS A 3 14.14 7.05 -7.88
CA LYS A 3 13.92 8.50 -7.93
C LYS A 3 12.46 8.83 -8.22
N PHE A 4 12.09 10.07 -7.95
CA PHE A 4 10.81 10.66 -8.34
C PHE A 4 10.98 12.09 -8.82
N ASP A 5 10.08 12.53 -9.67
CA ASP A 5 10.03 13.87 -10.24
C ASP A 5 9.10 14.75 -9.41
N VAL A 6 9.48 16.01 -9.23
CA VAL A 6 8.72 17.00 -8.44
C VAL A 6 8.50 18.24 -9.28
N SER A 7 7.27 18.76 -9.30
CA SER A 7 6.89 20.04 -9.87
C SER A 7 6.41 20.99 -8.76
N PHE A 8 6.94 22.19 -8.70
CA PHE A 8 6.61 23.17 -7.67
C PHE A 8 6.81 24.60 -8.20
N PHE A 9 6.19 25.59 -7.55
CA PHE A 9 6.54 26.99 -7.76
C PHE A 9 7.64 27.39 -6.79
N ASP A 10 8.72 27.95 -7.32
CA ASP A 10 9.79 28.51 -6.50
C ASP A 10 9.39 29.91 -6.03
N LEU A 11 8.92 30.00 -4.80
CA LEU A 11 8.53 31.27 -4.17
C LEU A 11 9.72 31.98 -3.51
N THR A 12 10.91 31.35 -3.48
CA THR A 12 12.11 31.89 -2.82
C THR A 12 12.98 32.70 -3.76
N SER A 13 12.83 32.54 -5.07
CA SER A 13 13.58 33.34 -6.05
C SER A 13 13.07 34.76 -6.13
N LYS A 14 14.00 35.76 -6.15
CA LYS A 14 13.67 37.19 -6.33
C LYS A 14 12.92 37.50 -7.61
N LYS A 15 12.84 36.57 -8.55
CA LYS A 15 11.98 36.59 -9.73
C LYS A 15 10.91 35.53 -9.55
N VAL A 16 9.74 35.90 -9.11
CA VAL A 16 8.55 35.06 -9.13
C VAL A 16 8.32 34.60 -10.56
N SER A 17 8.78 33.42 -10.90
CA SER A 17 8.51 32.82 -12.20
C SER A 17 7.10 32.22 -12.16
N ASN A 18 6.22 32.67 -13.06
CA ASN A 18 4.90 32.04 -13.24
C ASN A 18 4.99 30.65 -13.87
N GLN A 19 6.22 30.16 -14.13
CA GLN A 19 6.43 28.80 -14.64
C GLN A 19 6.88 27.87 -13.50
N PRO A 20 6.30 26.67 -13.42
CA PRO A 20 6.69 25.70 -12.41
C PRO A 20 8.11 25.17 -12.64
N SER A 21 8.86 25.08 -11.57
CA SER A 21 10.16 24.42 -11.56
C SER A 21 10.00 22.89 -11.51
N HIS A 22 10.97 22.19 -12.07
CA HIS A 22 11.05 20.74 -12.04
C HIS A 22 12.35 20.29 -11.35
N LYS A 23 12.26 19.28 -10.49
CA LYS A 23 13.41 18.69 -9.80
C LYS A 23 13.26 17.18 -9.70
N VAL A 24 14.38 16.47 -9.85
CA VAL A 24 14.44 15.03 -9.63
C VAL A 24 15.06 14.76 -8.26
N VAL A 25 14.38 13.99 -7.42
CA VAL A 25 14.82 13.64 -6.07
C VAL A 25 15.05 12.13 -5.99
N LYS A 26 16.19 11.71 -5.42
CA LYS A 26 16.45 10.29 -5.15
C LYS A 26 15.53 9.81 -4.03
N ASN A 27 14.95 8.61 -4.19
CA ASN A 27 14.04 8.02 -3.22
C ASN A 27 14.79 7.36 -2.05
N ASN A 28 15.42 8.18 -1.21
CA ASN A 28 16.07 7.77 0.03
C ASN A 28 15.92 8.87 1.09
N PHE A 29 16.02 8.49 2.36
CA PHE A 29 15.82 9.38 3.50
C PHE A 29 16.64 10.68 3.41
N LYS A 30 17.93 10.58 3.07
CA LYS A 30 18.84 11.73 3.00
C LYS A 30 18.46 12.75 1.93
N SER A 31 18.10 12.28 0.73
CA SER A 31 17.76 13.15 -0.40
C SER A 31 16.38 13.76 -0.25
N ILE A 32 15.44 12.99 0.30
CA ILE A 32 14.09 13.46 0.61
C ILE A 32 14.15 14.49 1.74
N GLY A 33 14.84 14.21 2.84
CA GLY A 33 14.99 15.16 3.95
C GLY A 33 15.52 16.52 3.49
N ARG A 34 16.63 16.51 2.72
CA ARG A 34 17.17 17.75 2.14
C ARG A 34 16.21 18.49 1.21
N PHE A 35 15.38 17.74 0.49
CA PHE A 35 14.36 18.36 -0.34
C PHE A 35 13.27 19.01 0.52
N LEU A 36 12.77 18.30 1.55
CA LEU A 36 11.74 18.83 2.44
C LEU A 36 12.19 20.08 3.19
N GLU A 37 13.46 20.18 3.57
CA GLU A 37 14.06 21.37 4.20
C GLU A 37 14.00 22.63 3.30
N THR A 38 13.90 22.43 1.98
CA THR A 38 13.77 23.55 1.02
C THR A 38 12.34 24.03 0.82
N LEU A 39 11.34 23.35 1.38
CA LEU A 39 9.94 23.69 1.21
C LEU A 39 9.46 24.72 2.23
N PRO A 40 8.49 25.58 1.87
CA PRO A 40 7.79 26.42 2.83
C PRO A 40 7.13 25.59 3.94
N SER A 41 6.94 26.19 5.11
CA SER A 41 6.36 25.50 6.29
C SER A 41 4.89 25.08 6.10
N ASP A 42 4.18 25.69 5.19
CA ASP A 42 2.79 25.40 4.81
C ASP A 42 2.68 24.54 3.55
N ALA A 43 3.80 24.05 3.02
CA ALA A 43 3.82 23.21 1.83
C ALA A 43 2.97 21.95 1.99
N VAL A 44 2.27 21.61 0.93
CA VAL A 44 1.51 20.36 0.80
C VAL A 44 2.05 19.58 -0.37
N LEU A 45 2.46 18.32 -0.13
CA LEU A 45 2.87 17.42 -1.18
C LEU A 45 1.68 16.61 -1.70
N VAL A 46 1.58 16.52 -3.02
CA VAL A 46 0.61 15.65 -3.71
C VAL A 46 1.38 14.64 -4.53
N ALA A 47 1.18 13.36 -4.26
CA ALA A 47 1.90 12.28 -4.92
C ALA A 47 0.94 11.22 -5.48
N GLU A 48 1.37 10.51 -6.52
CA GLU A 48 0.65 9.32 -6.99
C GLU A 48 0.90 8.15 -6.04
N HIS A 49 -0.14 7.37 -5.76
CA HIS A 49 -0.02 6.16 -4.96
C HIS A 49 0.71 5.05 -5.75
N THR A 50 1.99 4.84 -5.45
CA THR A 50 2.86 3.85 -6.12
C THR A 50 3.20 2.65 -5.23
N GLY A 51 2.32 2.29 -4.31
CA GLY A 51 2.56 1.20 -3.34
C GLY A 51 3.72 1.53 -2.39
N VAL A 52 4.54 0.54 -2.08
CA VAL A 52 5.66 0.65 -1.13
C VAL A 52 6.72 1.69 -1.52
N TYR A 53 6.79 2.09 -2.79
CA TYR A 53 7.76 3.11 -3.23
C TYR A 53 7.46 4.52 -2.70
N GLY A 54 6.23 4.75 -2.24
CA GLY A 54 5.83 6.01 -1.60
C GLY A 54 6.06 6.04 -0.09
N ASP A 55 6.35 4.89 0.54
CA ASP A 55 6.42 4.78 2.00
C ASP A 55 7.59 5.58 2.58
N THR A 56 8.75 5.59 1.93
CA THR A 56 9.90 6.40 2.36
C THR A 56 9.58 7.89 2.33
N LEU A 57 8.92 8.36 1.26
CA LEU A 57 8.48 9.76 1.16
C LEU A 57 7.46 10.09 2.25
N LEU A 58 6.48 9.22 2.49
CA LEU A 58 5.48 9.40 3.54
C LEU A 58 6.13 9.51 4.92
N LYS A 59 7.07 8.61 5.26
CA LYS A 59 7.79 8.64 6.53
C LYS A 59 8.58 9.93 6.70
N CYS A 60 9.36 10.34 5.70
CA CYS A 60 10.10 11.60 5.74
C CYS A 60 9.17 12.81 5.92
N CYS A 61 8.03 12.85 5.22
CA CYS A 61 7.05 13.93 5.39
C CYS A 61 6.50 14.00 6.82
N MET A 62 6.21 12.85 7.42
CA MET A 62 5.75 12.78 8.82
C MET A 62 6.82 13.29 9.78
N ASP A 63 8.08 12.83 9.63
CA ASP A 63 9.19 13.23 10.49
C ASP A 63 9.52 14.73 10.36
N SER A 64 9.28 15.33 9.20
CA SER A 64 9.46 16.76 8.92
C SER A 64 8.18 17.60 9.10
N ASN A 65 7.08 17.02 9.58
CA ASN A 65 5.77 17.66 9.74
C ASN A 65 5.22 18.30 8.44
N VAL A 66 5.53 17.72 7.28
CA VAL A 66 5.03 18.15 5.98
C VAL A 66 3.78 17.36 5.62
N LYS A 67 2.71 18.05 5.22
CA LYS A 67 1.47 17.40 4.80
C LYS A 67 1.64 16.72 3.45
N ILE A 68 1.21 15.46 3.34
CA ILE A 68 1.22 14.72 2.08
C ILE A 68 -0.13 14.04 1.81
N ALA A 69 -0.59 14.13 0.56
CA ALA A 69 -1.76 13.42 0.07
C ALA A 69 -1.37 12.52 -1.10
N PHE A 70 -1.88 11.29 -1.10
CA PHE A 70 -1.72 10.36 -2.22
C PHE A 70 -2.99 10.32 -3.05
N VAL A 71 -2.84 10.51 -4.36
CA VAL A 71 -3.93 10.45 -5.33
C VAL A 71 -3.81 9.16 -6.12
N GLY A 72 -4.92 8.46 -6.32
CA GLY A 72 -4.93 7.23 -7.12
C GLY A 72 -4.67 7.52 -8.60
N GLY A 73 -3.87 6.66 -9.26
CA GLY A 73 -3.54 6.81 -10.69
C GLY A 73 -4.77 6.93 -11.59
N TYR A 74 -5.88 6.25 -11.25
CA TYR A 74 -7.15 6.40 -11.96
C TYR A 74 -7.71 7.84 -11.94
N VAL A 75 -7.60 8.54 -10.80
CA VAL A 75 -8.07 9.93 -10.67
C VAL A 75 -7.25 10.85 -11.56
N ILE A 76 -5.92 10.69 -11.54
CA ILE A 76 -5.01 11.48 -12.38
C ILE A 76 -5.21 11.15 -13.86
N HIS A 77 -5.43 9.88 -14.21
CA HIS A 77 -5.74 9.48 -15.58
C HIS A 77 -7.03 10.14 -16.09
N ARG A 78 -8.09 10.18 -15.29
CA ARG A 78 -9.34 10.89 -15.65
C ARG A 78 -9.17 12.41 -15.73
N TYR A 79 -8.33 12.98 -14.86
CA TYR A 79 -8.02 14.40 -14.89
C TYR A 79 -7.23 14.80 -16.16
N ARG A 80 -6.37 13.91 -16.65
CA ARG A 80 -5.60 14.07 -17.88
C ARG A 80 -6.45 14.21 -19.13
N ALA A 81 -7.66 13.76 -19.17
CA ALA A 81 -8.67 13.55 -20.25
C ALA A 81 -8.59 14.42 -21.53
N THR A 82 -7.40 14.61 -22.09
CA THR A 82 -7.16 15.14 -23.44
C THR A 82 -6.35 14.11 -24.24
N PRO A 83 -6.78 13.75 -25.49
CA PRO A 83 -6.21 12.64 -26.26
C PRO A 83 -4.73 12.75 -26.61
N ASP A 84 -4.17 13.95 -26.61
CA ASP A 84 -2.87 14.25 -27.26
C ASP A 84 -1.70 14.53 -26.29
N ARG A 85 -1.80 14.17 -25.01
CA ARG A 85 -0.69 14.44 -24.09
C ARG A 85 0.29 13.26 -24.05
N ALA A 86 1.53 13.52 -24.48
CA ALA A 86 2.66 12.62 -24.24
C ALA A 86 2.76 12.25 -22.74
N LYS A 87 3.02 10.98 -22.45
CA LYS A 87 3.21 10.51 -21.08
C LYS A 87 4.68 10.61 -20.71
N THR A 88 5.02 11.59 -19.87
CA THR A 88 6.36 11.75 -19.29
C THR A 88 6.25 12.01 -17.79
N ASP A 89 7.25 11.62 -17.01
CA ASP A 89 7.28 11.85 -15.57
C ASP A 89 7.17 13.35 -15.22
N VAL A 90 7.72 14.23 -16.06
CA VAL A 90 7.62 15.69 -15.93
C VAL A 90 6.17 16.18 -16.06
N LEU A 91 5.44 15.68 -17.05
CA LEU A 91 4.03 16.05 -17.25
C LEU A 91 3.15 15.46 -16.14
N ASP A 92 3.47 14.25 -15.67
CA ASP A 92 2.70 13.59 -14.61
C ASP A 92 2.85 14.33 -13.28
N CYS A 93 4.05 14.78 -12.91
CA CYS A 93 4.24 15.57 -11.69
C CYS A 93 3.62 16.99 -11.80
N ALA A 94 3.62 17.60 -12.98
CA ALA A 94 2.92 18.86 -13.21
C ALA A 94 1.39 18.73 -13.06
N LEU A 95 0.81 17.64 -13.57
CA LEU A 95 -0.61 17.32 -13.40
C LEU A 95 -1.00 17.07 -11.94
N LEU A 96 -0.15 16.40 -11.17
CA LEU A 96 -0.37 16.19 -9.73
C LEU A 96 -0.40 17.51 -8.97
N ARG A 97 0.53 18.41 -9.27
CA ARG A 97 0.55 19.78 -8.71
C ARG A 97 -0.74 20.53 -9.06
N GLU A 98 -1.08 20.61 -10.35
CA GLU A 98 -2.29 21.29 -10.83
C GLU A 98 -3.57 20.70 -10.20
N PHE A 99 -3.65 19.39 -10.05
CA PHE A 99 -4.76 18.72 -9.36
C PHE A 99 -4.86 19.18 -7.89
N GLY A 100 -3.73 19.22 -7.19
CA GLY A 100 -3.67 19.65 -5.79
C GLY A 100 -4.10 21.10 -5.60
N GLU A 101 -3.70 22.00 -6.50
CA GLU A 101 -4.08 23.41 -6.51
C GLU A 101 -5.58 23.61 -6.80
N ARG A 102 -6.11 22.86 -7.77
CA ARG A 102 -7.51 23.00 -8.20
C ARG A 102 -8.52 22.32 -7.26
N TYR A 103 -8.12 21.26 -6.58
CA TYR A 103 -9.01 20.45 -5.75
C TYR A 103 -8.44 20.19 -4.34
N PRO A 104 -8.10 21.22 -3.57
CA PRO A 104 -7.55 21.04 -2.22
C PRO A 104 -8.52 20.32 -1.28
N ASP A 105 -9.82 20.48 -1.48
CA ASP A 105 -10.91 19.81 -0.76
C ASP A 105 -10.95 18.28 -0.97
N LYS A 106 -10.39 17.81 -2.09
CA LYS A 106 -10.32 16.36 -2.42
C LYS A 106 -9.06 15.69 -1.92
N LEU A 107 -8.11 16.44 -1.38
CA LEU A 107 -6.86 15.90 -0.85
C LEU A 107 -7.08 15.17 0.46
N LYS A 108 -6.82 13.87 0.48
CA LYS A 108 -6.84 13.05 1.70
C LYS A 108 -5.42 12.89 2.22
N TYR A 109 -5.10 13.65 3.25
CA TYR A 109 -3.77 13.56 3.88
C TYR A 109 -3.56 12.19 4.51
N ARG A 110 -2.35 11.66 4.30
CA ARG A 110 -1.94 10.36 4.83
C ARG A 110 -1.07 10.55 6.06
N LYS A 111 -1.24 9.64 7.01
CA LYS A 111 -0.32 9.45 8.13
C LYS A 111 0.42 8.14 7.92
N PHE A 112 1.67 8.09 8.35
CA PHE A 112 2.39 6.84 8.43
C PHE A 112 1.74 6.00 9.54
N PRO A 113 1.50 4.71 9.33
CA PRO A 113 0.95 3.85 10.36
C PRO A 113 1.93 3.75 11.54
N GLU A 114 1.45 3.31 12.69
CA GLU A 114 2.30 2.89 13.79
C GLU A 114 3.34 1.87 13.31
N GLU A 115 4.58 1.97 13.79
CA GLU A 115 5.69 1.14 13.29
C GLU A 115 5.41 -0.36 13.43
N ALA A 116 4.78 -0.76 14.54
CA ALA A 116 4.36 -2.15 14.74
C ALA A 116 3.32 -2.63 13.71
N LEU A 117 2.35 -1.80 13.35
CA LEU A 117 1.38 -2.14 12.31
C LEU A 117 2.02 -2.17 10.92
N TYR A 118 3.02 -1.33 10.70
CA TYR A 118 3.79 -1.36 9.46
C TYR A 118 4.63 -2.64 9.35
N GLU A 119 5.25 -3.07 10.45
CA GLU A 119 5.98 -4.33 10.54
C GLU A 119 5.06 -5.54 10.36
N LEU A 120 3.91 -5.58 11.05
CA LEU A 120 2.89 -6.62 10.85
C LEU A 120 2.43 -6.71 9.40
N ARG A 121 2.27 -5.57 8.72
CA ARG A 121 1.93 -5.55 7.29
C ARG A 121 3.01 -6.18 6.43
N GLN A 122 4.28 -5.96 6.74
CA GLN A 122 5.40 -6.57 6.02
C GLN A 122 5.43 -8.08 6.25
N LEU A 123 5.30 -8.52 7.51
CA LEU A 123 5.25 -9.94 7.87
C LEU A 123 4.08 -10.66 7.21
N ALA A 124 2.88 -10.05 7.20
CA ALA A 124 1.71 -10.62 6.54
C ALA A 124 1.92 -10.82 5.04
N ARG A 125 2.47 -9.82 4.35
CA ARG A 125 2.80 -9.93 2.92
C ARG A 125 3.89 -10.95 2.63
N HIS A 126 4.91 -11.03 3.49
CA HIS A 126 5.97 -12.02 3.35
C HIS A 126 5.41 -13.44 3.50
N ARG A 127 4.59 -13.66 4.52
CA ARG A 127 3.89 -14.94 4.73
C ARG A 127 3.02 -15.32 3.52
N GLU A 128 2.24 -14.38 2.99
CA GLU A 128 1.41 -14.61 1.81
C GLU A 128 2.26 -15.06 0.61
N MET A 129 3.40 -14.40 0.39
CA MET A 129 4.36 -14.77 -0.66
C MET A 129 4.90 -16.19 -0.47
N LEU A 130 5.30 -16.56 0.75
CA LEU A 130 5.80 -17.92 1.06
C LEU A 130 4.72 -18.98 0.83
N VAL A 131 3.48 -18.73 1.25
CA VAL A 131 2.33 -19.62 1.03
C VAL A 131 2.05 -19.81 -0.47
N GLU A 132 2.12 -18.74 -1.25
CA GLU A 132 1.91 -18.84 -2.70
C GLU A 132 3.05 -19.62 -3.39
N GLN A 133 4.30 -19.41 -3.00
CA GLN A 133 5.44 -20.20 -3.49
C GLN A 133 5.29 -21.69 -3.14
N ARG A 134 4.86 -21.98 -1.91
CA ARG A 134 4.57 -23.34 -1.47
C ARG A 134 3.48 -24.01 -2.32
N LYS A 135 2.40 -23.29 -2.60
CA LYS A 135 1.29 -23.75 -3.44
C LYS A 135 1.75 -24.03 -4.88
N GLN A 136 2.58 -23.16 -5.45
CA GLN A 136 3.16 -23.35 -6.79
C GLN A 136 4.05 -24.59 -6.82
N LEU A 137 4.90 -24.79 -5.80
CA LEU A 137 5.74 -25.97 -5.67
C LEU A 137 4.90 -27.26 -5.57
N MET A 138 3.84 -27.26 -4.76
CA MET A 138 2.93 -28.40 -4.64
C MET A 138 2.21 -28.74 -5.96
N THR A 139 1.86 -27.72 -6.74
CA THR A 139 1.25 -27.92 -8.07
C THR A 139 2.24 -28.51 -9.05
N ALA A 140 3.49 -28.04 -9.03
CA ALA A 140 4.58 -28.61 -9.84
C ALA A 140 4.87 -30.06 -9.45
N ASP A 141 4.93 -30.36 -8.15
CA ASP A 141 5.16 -31.72 -7.64
C ASP A 141 4.08 -32.71 -8.11
N LYS A 142 2.80 -32.31 -8.03
CA LYS A 142 1.69 -33.12 -8.57
C LYS A 142 1.82 -33.36 -10.09
N SER A 143 2.34 -32.38 -10.84
CA SER A 143 2.56 -32.54 -12.28
C SER A 143 3.68 -33.54 -12.57
N GLU A 144 4.72 -33.58 -11.72
CA GLU A 144 5.80 -34.57 -11.84
C GLU A 144 5.33 -36.01 -11.52
N ASP A 145 4.31 -36.21 -10.67
CA ASP A 145 3.69 -37.50 -10.44
C ASP A 145 3.01 -38.13 -11.66
N CYS A 146 2.60 -37.28 -12.62
CA CYS A 146 1.99 -37.74 -13.88
C CYS A 146 3.02 -38.17 -14.93
N ARG A 147 4.33 -38.02 -14.69
CA ARG A 147 5.37 -38.39 -15.64
C ARG A 147 5.61 -39.91 -15.63
N PRO A 148 5.89 -40.56 -16.79
CA PRO A 148 6.20 -41.99 -16.85
C PRO A 148 7.43 -42.39 -16.06
N ILE A 149 8.40 -41.46 -15.95
CA ILE A 149 9.64 -41.64 -15.19
C ILE A 149 9.85 -40.36 -14.38
N ARG A 150 9.90 -40.49 -13.07
CA ARG A 150 10.18 -39.40 -12.15
C ARG A 150 11.62 -39.46 -11.63
N SER A 151 12.33 -38.35 -11.73
CA SER A 151 13.68 -38.23 -11.15
C SER A 151 13.63 -38.17 -9.62
N LEU A 152 14.27 -39.09 -8.95
CA LEU A 152 14.41 -39.09 -7.48
C LEU A 152 15.16 -37.84 -6.97
N ALA A 153 16.12 -37.34 -7.74
CA ALA A 153 16.86 -36.13 -7.39
C ALA A 153 15.94 -34.89 -7.38
N VAL A 154 15.04 -34.75 -8.38
CA VAL A 154 14.04 -33.70 -8.45
C VAL A 154 13.09 -33.78 -7.27
N LYS A 155 12.56 -34.98 -6.98
CA LYS A 155 11.67 -35.18 -5.83
C LYS A 155 12.32 -34.76 -4.51
N ARG A 156 13.52 -35.24 -4.21
CA ARG A 156 14.26 -34.86 -2.99
C ARG A 156 14.52 -33.35 -2.90
N SER A 157 14.75 -32.71 -4.02
CA SER A 157 14.93 -31.24 -4.06
C SER A 157 13.62 -30.51 -3.72
N MET A 158 12.51 -30.92 -4.32
CA MET A 158 11.19 -30.34 -4.04
C MET A 158 10.76 -30.54 -2.58
N ASP A 159 10.98 -31.72 -2.02
CA ASP A 159 10.66 -32.02 -0.62
C ASP A 159 11.44 -31.07 0.33
N ARG A 160 12.75 -30.89 0.11
CA ARG A 160 13.57 -29.97 0.92
C ARG A 160 13.10 -28.52 0.83
N ILE A 161 12.77 -28.03 -0.38
CA ILE A 161 12.26 -26.67 -0.56
C ILE A 161 10.93 -26.49 0.15
N LYS A 162 10.06 -27.50 0.09
CA LYS A 162 8.77 -27.49 0.79
C LYS A 162 8.94 -27.42 2.31
N GLU A 163 9.82 -28.26 2.90
CA GLU A 163 10.13 -28.21 4.33
C GLU A 163 10.70 -26.86 4.76
N MET A 164 11.57 -26.26 3.95
CA MET A 164 12.08 -24.92 4.19
C MET A 164 10.96 -23.87 4.18
N LEU A 165 10.06 -23.90 3.19
CA LEU A 165 8.93 -22.98 3.13
C LEU A 165 7.97 -23.15 4.31
N ASP A 166 7.69 -24.38 4.74
CA ASP A 166 6.86 -24.65 5.92
C ASP A 166 7.50 -24.09 7.20
N THR A 167 8.82 -24.21 7.34
CA THR A 167 9.58 -23.64 8.46
C THR A 167 9.52 -22.11 8.46
N GLU A 168 9.79 -21.47 7.31
CA GLU A 168 9.78 -20.02 7.18
C GLU A 168 8.38 -19.41 7.42
N ILE A 169 7.32 -20.09 6.98
CA ILE A 169 5.94 -19.68 7.28
C ILE A 169 5.71 -19.70 8.79
N ALA A 170 6.08 -20.79 9.48
CA ALA A 170 5.90 -20.91 10.92
C ALA A 170 6.72 -19.86 11.70
N GLU A 171 7.98 -19.59 11.30
CA GLU A 171 8.81 -18.56 11.93
C GLU A 171 8.22 -17.16 11.69
N THR A 172 7.72 -16.88 10.48
CA THR A 172 7.05 -15.59 10.20
C THR A 172 5.81 -15.41 11.08
N GLU A 173 5.02 -16.44 11.31
CA GLU A 173 3.86 -16.40 12.21
C GLU A 173 4.26 -16.16 13.68
N LYS A 174 5.39 -16.74 14.14
CA LYS A 174 5.95 -16.45 15.47
C LYS A 174 6.39 -14.98 15.60
N GLU A 175 7.04 -14.43 14.59
CA GLU A 175 7.41 -13.01 14.59
C GLU A 175 6.18 -12.10 14.64
N MET A 176 5.10 -12.43 13.90
CA MET A 176 3.83 -11.68 14.01
C MET A 176 3.31 -11.66 15.46
N LEU A 177 3.35 -12.81 16.15
CA LEU A 177 2.91 -12.88 17.55
C LEU A 177 3.82 -12.08 18.49
N LYS A 178 5.14 -12.04 18.25
CA LYS A 178 6.06 -11.19 19.04
C LYS A 178 5.73 -9.71 18.91
N VAL A 179 5.49 -9.24 17.68
CA VAL A 179 5.10 -7.84 17.42
C VAL A 179 3.77 -7.54 18.11
N ILE A 180 2.78 -8.41 18.00
CA ILE A 180 1.48 -8.23 18.67
C ILE A 180 1.66 -8.13 20.17
N ASN A 181 2.39 -9.06 20.80
CA ASN A 181 2.58 -9.12 22.25
C ASN A 181 3.44 -7.97 22.78
N GLY A 182 4.25 -7.34 21.96
CA GLY A 182 5.07 -6.18 22.32
C GLY A 182 4.31 -4.85 22.37
N HIS A 183 3.01 -4.81 21.98
CA HIS A 183 2.24 -3.57 21.86
C HIS A 183 0.83 -3.73 22.44
N ASP A 184 0.58 -3.17 23.61
CA ASP A 184 -0.65 -3.38 24.40
C ASP A 184 -1.94 -3.12 23.60
N SER A 185 -2.00 -2.04 22.82
CA SER A 185 -3.18 -1.69 22.04
C SER A 185 -3.48 -2.71 20.91
N ILE A 186 -2.42 -3.21 20.27
CA ILE A 186 -2.52 -4.20 19.21
C ILE A 186 -2.89 -5.55 19.81
N HIS A 187 -2.25 -5.93 20.91
CA HIS A 187 -2.54 -7.17 21.64
C HIS A 187 -3.98 -7.20 22.12
N HIS A 188 -4.48 -6.13 22.74
CA HIS A 188 -5.86 -6.05 23.19
C HIS A 188 -6.86 -6.27 22.04
N ASN A 189 -6.69 -5.57 20.95
CA ASN A 189 -7.56 -5.72 19.77
C ASN A 189 -7.41 -7.09 19.09
N TYR A 190 -6.20 -7.66 19.10
CA TYR A 190 -5.94 -9.02 18.62
C TYR A 190 -6.74 -10.05 19.39
N GLU A 191 -6.73 -10.00 20.73
CA GLU A 191 -7.49 -10.94 21.56
C GLU A 191 -9.00 -10.81 21.36
N ILE A 192 -9.53 -9.59 21.20
CA ILE A 192 -10.93 -9.37 20.85
C ILE A 192 -11.29 -10.03 19.52
N VAL A 193 -10.48 -9.79 18.49
CA VAL A 193 -10.72 -10.36 17.15
C VAL A 193 -10.62 -11.88 17.15
N LYS A 194 -9.62 -12.43 17.85
CA LYS A 194 -9.38 -13.87 17.96
C LYS A 194 -10.45 -14.60 18.77
N SER A 195 -11.18 -13.90 19.65
CA SER A 195 -12.30 -14.49 20.40
C SER A 195 -13.47 -14.91 19.50
N VAL A 196 -13.52 -14.40 18.25
CA VAL A 196 -14.54 -14.80 17.27
C VAL A 196 -14.21 -16.19 16.73
N ASN A 197 -15.14 -17.11 16.84
CA ASN A 197 -14.96 -18.48 16.37
C ASN A 197 -14.60 -18.52 14.86
N GLY A 198 -13.56 -19.25 14.51
CA GLY A 198 -13.04 -19.35 13.14
C GLY A 198 -12.03 -18.28 12.75
N VAL A 199 -11.75 -17.30 13.62
CA VAL A 199 -10.70 -16.29 13.37
C VAL A 199 -9.37 -16.75 13.96
N GLY A 200 -8.42 -17.10 13.10
CA GLY A 200 -7.02 -17.42 13.48
C GLY A 200 -6.09 -16.21 13.39
N LEU A 201 -4.81 -16.44 13.71
CA LEU A 201 -3.75 -15.41 13.66
C LEU A 201 -3.77 -14.59 12.37
N VAL A 202 -3.76 -15.26 11.22
CA VAL A 202 -3.64 -14.61 9.91
C VAL A 202 -4.82 -13.66 9.65
N THR A 203 -6.04 -14.13 9.90
CA THR A 203 -7.25 -13.30 9.73
C THR A 203 -7.25 -12.12 10.70
N ALA A 204 -6.83 -12.34 11.95
CA ALA A 204 -6.73 -11.27 12.94
C ALA A 204 -5.70 -10.21 12.52
N VAL A 205 -4.50 -10.63 12.11
CA VAL A 205 -3.46 -9.71 11.62
C VAL A 205 -3.94 -8.92 10.40
N GLU A 206 -4.61 -9.57 9.44
CA GLU A 206 -5.17 -8.89 8.27
C GLU A 206 -6.19 -7.81 8.69
N LEU A 207 -7.08 -8.10 9.63
CA LEU A 207 -8.03 -7.13 10.14
C LEU A 207 -7.33 -5.94 10.81
N LEU A 208 -6.38 -6.18 11.71
CA LEU A 208 -5.62 -5.14 12.40
C LEU A 208 -4.88 -4.23 11.41
N VAL A 209 -4.19 -4.81 10.45
CA VAL A 209 -3.41 -4.08 9.45
C VAL A 209 -4.31 -3.27 8.50
N LYS A 210 -5.42 -3.85 8.02
CA LYS A 210 -6.32 -3.19 7.05
C LYS A 210 -7.15 -2.09 7.67
N THR A 211 -7.50 -2.24 8.95
CA THR A 211 -8.28 -1.25 9.69
C THR A 211 -7.42 -0.18 10.38
N ASP A 212 -6.08 -0.33 10.31
CA ASP A 212 -5.12 0.49 11.06
C ASP A 212 -5.43 0.41 12.57
N ASN A 213 -5.47 -0.82 13.10
CA ASN A 213 -5.86 -1.14 14.46
C ASN A 213 -7.23 -0.54 14.86
N PHE A 214 -8.21 -0.62 13.94
CA PHE A 214 -9.57 -0.06 14.05
C PHE A 214 -9.66 1.46 14.21
N THR A 215 -8.59 2.19 13.90
CA THR A 215 -8.61 3.66 13.90
C THR A 215 -9.12 4.24 12.60
N LYS A 216 -8.86 3.59 11.46
CA LYS A 216 -9.22 4.06 10.13
C LYS A 216 -10.56 3.53 9.63
N ILE A 217 -10.84 2.26 9.91
CA ILE A 217 -12.11 1.60 9.63
C ILE A 217 -12.69 1.16 10.97
N THR A 218 -13.72 1.86 11.42
CA THR A 218 -14.26 1.74 12.77
C THR A 218 -15.60 1.00 12.83
N THR A 219 -16.23 0.74 11.68
CA THR A 219 -17.53 0.07 11.60
C THR A 219 -17.53 -1.10 10.63
N ALA A 220 -18.35 -2.11 10.91
CA ALA A 220 -18.53 -3.27 10.03
C ALA A 220 -18.97 -2.86 8.61
N ARG A 221 -19.83 -1.82 8.49
CA ARG A 221 -20.27 -1.29 7.18
C ARG A 221 -19.11 -0.72 6.36
N GLN A 222 -18.21 0.04 7.00
CA GLN A 222 -17.01 0.55 6.34
C GLN A 222 -16.08 -0.58 5.90
N TYR A 223 -15.95 -1.62 6.74
CA TYR A 223 -15.12 -2.77 6.39
C TYR A 223 -15.74 -3.58 5.24
N ALA A 224 -17.05 -3.81 5.24
CA ALA A 224 -17.75 -4.48 4.14
C ALA A 224 -17.60 -3.71 2.81
N ALA A 225 -17.68 -2.38 2.86
CA ALA A 225 -17.41 -1.54 1.68
C ALA A 225 -15.95 -1.65 1.20
N TYR A 226 -15.00 -1.66 2.14
CA TYR A 226 -13.58 -1.83 1.83
C TYR A 226 -13.27 -3.21 1.24
N ALA A 227 -13.90 -4.27 1.78
CA ALA A 227 -13.76 -5.64 1.31
C ALA A 227 -14.51 -5.95 0.01
N GLY A 228 -15.27 -4.97 -0.53
CA GLY A 228 -16.08 -5.17 -1.74
C GLY A 228 -17.29 -6.07 -1.55
N THR A 229 -17.67 -6.37 -0.29
CA THR A 229 -18.82 -7.22 0.04
C THR A 229 -20.11 -6.43 0.32
N ALA A 230 -20.03 -5.10 0.39
CA ALA A 230 -21.20 -4.25 0.53
C ALA A 230 -21.95 -4.17 -0.81
N PRO A 231 -23.27 -4.40 -0.81
CA PRO A 231 -24.07 -4.24 -2.00
C PRO A 231 -24.27 -2.75 -2.32
N TYR A 232 -24.04 -2.37 -3.57
CA TYR A 232 -24.31 -1.03 -4.08
C TYR A 232 -25.41 -1.08 -5.12
N GLU A 233 -26.40 -0.21 -4.96
CA GLU A 233 -27.48 -0.06 -5.93
C GLU A 233 -26.94 0.56 -7.23
N LYS A 234 -27.32 -0.03 -8.35
CA LYS A 234 -27.08 0.51 -9.69
C LYS A 234 -28.42 0.76 -10.37
N SER A 235 -28.94 1.97 -10.19
CA SER A 235 -30.15 2.41 -10.89
C SER A 235 -29.78 3.54 -11.88
N SER A 236 -30.38 3.51 -13.06
CA SER A 236 -30.25 4.58 -14.08
C SER A 236 -31.59 4.70 -14.82
N GLY A 237 -32.32 5.78 -14.58
CA GLY A 237 -33.62 6.06 -15.17
C GLY A 237 -34.64 4.98 -14.83
N LYS A 238 -35.18 4.30 -15.85
CA LYS A 238 -36.18 3.21 -15.68
C LYS A 238 -35.54 1.84 -15.41
N MET A 239 -34.22 1.73 -15.38
CA MET A 239 -33.52 0.46 -15.21
C MET A 239 -33.00 0.33 -13.78
N ASP A 240 -33.67 -0.46 -12.96
CA ASP A 240 -33.20 -0.92 -11.68
C ASP A 240 -32.53 -2.28 -11.82
N LYS A 241 -31.20 -2.33 -11.59
CA LYS A 241 -30.41 -3.58 -11.67
C LYS A 241 -30.26 -4.25 -10.31
N GLY A 242 -30.92 -3.72 -9.28
CA GLY A 242 -30.73 -4.18 -7.92
C GLY A 242 -29.34 -3.86 -7.35
N ALA A 243 -29.12 -4.32 -6.11
CA ALA A 243 -27.85 -4.14 -5.43
C ALA A 243 -26.87 -5.28 -5.80
N HIS A 244 -25.69 -4.92 -6.28
CA HIS A 244 -24.62 -5.86 -6.64
C HIS A 244 -23.37 -5.62 -5.78
N ILE A 245 -22.69 -6.71 -5.46
CA ILE A 245 -21.36 -6.67 -4.85
C ILE A 245 -20.35 -6.24 -5.93
N SER A 246 -19.40 -5.36 -5.58
CA SER A 246 -18.41 -4.81 -6.52
C SER A 246 -17.25 -5.78 -6.77
#